data_b83bc5802b8be227463a6909cd156dd0
#
_entry.id   b83bc5802b8be227463a6909cd156dd0
#
_cell.length_a   1.000
_cell.length_b   1.000
_cell.length_c   1.000
_cell.angle_alpha   90.00
_cell.angle_beta   90.00
_cell.angle_gamma   90.00
#
_symmetry.space_group_name_H-M   'P 1'
#
loop_
_entity.id
_entity.type
_entity.pdbx_description
1 polymer ?
#
loop_
_entity_poly.entity_id
_entity_poly.type
_entity_poly.pdbx_seq_one_letter_code
_entity_poly.pdbx_strand_id
1 'polypeptide(L)'
;MNLRLNNLFCEIEVIKEKLEDLKTVHGWFIADAFSYTQLTTMEEVNKYGRSYDEHRIHCEQLGDLMHMYIEELDKKINQYHEIEKASSAKFGDRTDNA
;
A
#
# COMPACT_ATOMS: atom_id res chain seq x y z
N MET A 1 26.29 5.38 -8.01
CA MET A 1 25.17 4.47 -7.72
C MET A 1 24.56 3.96 -9.02
N ASN A 2 24.10 2.75 -9.03
CA ASN A 2 23.47 2.12 -10.18
C ASN A 2 22.17 2.87 -10.55
N LEU A 3 22.06 3.31 -11.81
CA LEU A 3 20.87 4.02 -12.31
C LEU A 3 19.58 3.18 -12.13
N ARG A 4 19.70 1.88 -12.38
CA ARG A 4 18.59 0.93 -12.23
C ARG A 4 18.10 0.88 -10.77
N LEU A 5 19.02 0.92 -9.82
CA LEU A 5 18.70 0.94 -8.40
C LEU A 5 18.05 2.26 -8.01
N ASN A 6 18.52 3.38 -8.53
CA ASN A 6 17.89 4.68 -8.28
C ASN A 6 16.46 4.73 -8.80
N ASN A 7 16.23 4.20 -10.00
CA ASN A 7 14.89 4.14 -10.58
C ASN A 7 13.97 3.27 -9.72
N LEU A 8 14.48 2.16 -9.21
CA LEU A 8 13.73 1.28 -8.33
C LEU A 8 13.31 1.99 -7.04
N PHE A 9 14.21 2.73 -6.41
CA PHE A 9 13.89 3.50 -5.22
C PHE A 9 12.84 4.57 -5.49
N CYS A 10 12.93 5.26 -6.63
CA CYS A 10 11.92 6.25 -7.02
C CYS A 10 10.54 5.60 -7.18
N GLU A 11 10.49 4.41 -7.78
CA GLU A 11 9.23 3.67 -7.94
C GLU A 11 8.65 3.25 -6.58
N ILE A 12 9.50 2.83 -5.65
CA ILE A 12 9.09 2.48 -4.28
C ILE A 12 8.55 3.72 -3.56
N GLU A 13 9.20 4.87 -3.72
CA GLU A 13 8.72 6.12 -3.11
C GLU A 13 7.34 6.51 -3.63
N VAL A 14 7.07 6.32 -4.92
CA VAL A 14 5.75 6.58 -5.51
C VAL A 14 4.69 5.66 -4.89
N ILE A 15 5.01 4.39 -4.69
CA ILE A 15 4.09 3.44 -4.03
C ILE A 15 3.81 3.90 -2.59
N LYS A 16 4.84 4.32 -1.88
CA LYS A 16 4.70 4.83 -0.51
C LYS A 16 3.77 6.04 -0.46
N GLU A 17 3.94 7.00 -1.37
CA GLU A 17 3.09 8.18 -1.45
C GLU A 17 1.63 7.80 -1.69
N LYS A 18 1.37 6.84 -2.58
CA LYS A 18 0.02 6.36 -2.87
C LYS A 18 -0.61 5.68 -1.65
N LEU A 19 0.18 4.93 -0.88
CA LEU A 19 -0.29 4.33 0.36
C LEU A 19 -0.60 5.37 1.42
N GLU A 20 0.20 6.44 1.50
CA GLU A 20 -0.05 7.56 2.40
C GLU A 20 -1.34 8.29 2.05
N ASP A 21 -1.57 8.52 0.75
CA ASP A 21 -2.82 9.14 0.27
C ASP A 21 -4.01 8.27 0.61
N LEU A 22 -3.88 6.96 0.42
CA LEU A 22 -4.93 6.00 0.73
C LEU A 22 -5.26 6.02 2.22
N LYS A 23 -4.24 6.07 3.07
CA LYS A 23 -4.39 6.20 4.53
C LYS A 23 -5.12 7.48 4.89
N THR A 24 -4.79 8.59 4.24
CA THR A 24 -5.42 9.90 4.49
C THR A 24 -6.91 9.85 4.13
N VAL A 25 -7.23 9.36 2.93
CA VAL A 25 -8.62 9.24 2.47
C VAL A 25 -9.41 8.31 3.40
N HIS A 26 -8.81 7.20 3.83
CA HIS A 26 -9.45 6.30 4.78
C HIS A 26 -9.70 6.98 6.12
N GLY A 27 -8.76 7.81 6.58
CA GLY A 27 -8.93 8.59 7.80
C GLY A 27 -10.12 9.53 7.74
N TRP A 28 -10.31 10.21 6.61
CA TRP A 28 -11.48 11.07 6.39
C TRP A 28 -12.76 10.25 6.42
N PHE A 29 -12.75 9.09 5.77
CA PHE A 29 -13.90 8.18 5.77
C PHE A 29 -14.28 7.74 7.18
N ILE A 30 -13.29 7.32 7.98
CA ILE A 30 -13.52 6.89 9.37
C ILE A 30 -14.12 8.02 10.20
N ALA A 31 -13.58 9.23 10.06
CA ALA A 31 -14.08 10.39 10.81
C ALA A 31 -15.52 10.74 10.44
N ASP A 32 -15.89 10.60 9.17
CA ASP A 32 -17.23 10.91 8.69
C ASP A 32 -18.23 9.79 8.98
N ALA A 33 -17.83 8.55 8.68
CA ALA A 33 -18.73 7.39 8.77
C ALA A 33 -18.99 6.95 10.21
N PHE A 34 -18.00 7.09 11.08
CA PHE A 34 -18.04 6.61 12.46
C PHE A 34 -17.87 7.75 13.45
N SER A 35 -18.72 8.77 13.29
CA SER A 35 -18.74 9.94 14.18
C SER A 35 -19.21 9.59 15.59
N TYR A 36 -19.93 8.48 15.76
CA TYR A 36 -20.36 7.98 17.07
C TYR A 36 -19.52 6.77 17.46
N THR A 37 -19.06 6.74 18.71
CA THR A 37 -18.33 5.58 19.22
C THR A 37 -19.26 4.38 19.47
N GLN A 38 -20.56 4.66 19.72
CA GLN A 38 -21.59 3.66 19.94
C GLN A 38 -22.91 4.17 19.37
N LEU A 39 -23.72 3.25 18.87
CA LEU A 39 -25.09 3.55 18.44
C LEU A 39 -26.00 3.28 19.63
N THR A 40 -26.55 4.34 20.23
CA THR A 40 -27.33 4.25 21.44
C THR A 40 -28.83 4.47 21.22
N THR A 41 -29.22 4.99 20.05
CA THR A 41 -30.65 5.22 19.74
C THR A 41 -31.03 4.49 18.46
N MET A 42 -32.33 4.22 18.30
CA MET A 42 -32.87 3.60 17.10
C MET A 42 -32.67 4.51 15.88
N GLU A 43 -32.76 5.82 16.08
CA GLU A 43 -32.50 6.79 15.02
C GLU A 43 -31.06 6.67 14.48
N GLU A 44 -30.09 6.54 15.37
CA GLU A 44 -28.69 6.34 15.00
C GLU A 44 -28.50 5.02 14.25
N VAL A 45 -29.11 3.95 14.71
CA VAL A 45 -29.06 2.63 14.06
C VAL A 45 -29.65 2.70 12.65
N ASN A 46 -30.81 3.33 12.50
CA ASN A 46 -31.47 3.47 11.22
C ASN A 46 -30.65 4.31 10.24
N LYS A 47 -30.06 5.39 10.74
CA LYS A 47 -29.20 6.26 9.94
C LYS A 47 -27.98 5.51 9.45
N TYR A 48 -27.33 4.74 10.31
CA TYR A 48 -26.18 3.91 9.94
C TYR A 48 -26.60 2.86 8.90
N GLY A 49 -27.74 2.19 9.12
CA GLY A 49 -28.24 1.17 8.20
C GLY A 49 -28.43 1.69 6.79
N ARG A 50 -28.87 2.94 6.63
CA ARG A 50 -29.03 3.56 5.32
C ARG A 50 -27.69 3.81 4.61
N SER A 51 -26.61 3.97 5.36
CA SER A 51 -25.27 4.21 4.83
C SER A 51 -24.43 2.93 4.67
N TYR A 52 -24.96 1.80 5.10
CA TYR A 52 -24.19 0.56 5.16
C TYR A 52 -23.60 0.16 3.81
N ASP A 53 -24.38 0.21 2.74
CA ASP A 53 -23.90 -0.21 1.42
C ASP A 53 -22.77 0.68 0.93
N GLU A 54 -22.86 2.00 1.13
CA GLU A 54 -21.78 2.93 0.77
C GLU A 54 -20.50 2.59 1.53
N HIS A 55 -20.63 2.31 2.83
CA HIS A 55 -19.49 1.98 3.67
C HIS A 55 -18.86 0.65 3.25
N ARG A 56 -19.68 -0.35 2.95
CA ARG A 56 -19.20 -1.65 2.48
C ARG A 56 -18.42 -1.52 1.17
N ILE A 57 -18.99 -0.80 0.20
CA ILE A 57 -18.35 -0.58 -1.09
C ILE A 57 -17.02 0.15 -0.92
N HIS A 58 -16.99 1.18 -0.08
CA HIS A 58 -15.76 1.93 0.20
C HIS A 58 -14.68 1.00 0.79
N CYS A 59 -15.06 0.19 1.77
CA CYS A 59 -14.12 -0.74 2.41
C CYS A 59 -13.59 -1.78 1.44
N GLU A 60 -14.44 -2.31 0.57
CA GLU A 60 -14.02 -3.28 -0.45
C GLU A 60 -13.04 -2.65 -1.44
N GLN A 61 -13.35 -1.44 -1.92
CA GLN A 61 -12.45 -0.71 -2.83
C GLN A 61 -11.12 -0.40 -2.17
N LEU A 62 -11.14 0.00 -0.90
CA LEU A 62 -9.94 0.25 -0.14
C LEU A 62 -9.07 -0.99 -0.05
N GLY A 63 -9.68 -2.12 0.26
CA GLY A 63 -8.99 -3.41 0.35
C GLY A 63 -8.35 -3.80 -0.97
N ASP A 64 -9.07 -3.62 -2.08
CA ASP A 64 -8.57 -3.92 -3.42
C ASP A 64 -7.36 -3.05 -3.78
N LEU A 65 -7.42 -1.76 -3.47
CA LEU A 65 -6.31 -0.83 -3.71
C LEU A 65 -5.09 -1.18 -2.86
N MET A 66 -5.30 -1.50 -1.59
CA MET A 66 -4.22 -1.93 -0.70
C MET A 66 -3.54 -3.18 -1.22
N HIS A 67 -4.32 -4.16 -1.66
CA HIS A 67 -3.80 -5.39 -2.23
C HIS A 67 -2.95 -5.11 -3.47
N MET A 68 -3.45 -4.28 -4.37
CA MET A 68 -2.73 -3.89 -5.59
C MET A 68 -1.38 -3.22 -5.27
N TYR A 69 -1.36 -2.29 -4.33
CA TYR A 69 -0.12 -1.60 -3.96
C TYR A 69 0.86 -2.52 -3.26
N ILE A 70 0.38 -3.46 -2.44
CA ILE A 70 1.23 -4.46 -1.79
C ILE A 70 1.87 -5.37 -2.84
N GLU A 71 1.11 -5.82 -3.84
CA GLU A 71 1.65 -6.62 -4.94
C GLU A 71 2.71 -5.85 -5.73
N GLU A 72 2.47 -4.57 -6.01
CA GLU A 72 3.46 -3.71 -6.67
C GLU A 72 4.73 -3.59 -5.83
N LEU A 73 4.59 -3.41 -4.53
CA LEU A 73 5.73 -3.32 -3.61
C LEU A 73 6.52 -4.63 -3.62
N ASP A 74 5.84 -5.77 -3.57
CA ASP A 74 6.50 -7.09 -3.63
C ASP A 74 7.32 -7.25 -4.92
N LYS A 75 6.78 -6.80 -6.04
CA LYS A 75 7.52 -6.83 -7.32
C LYS A 75 8.79 -6.01 -7.24
N LYS A 76 8.72 -4.83 -6.62
CA LYS A 76 9.90 -3.95 -6.48
C LYS A 76 10.93 -4.54 -5.54
N ILE A 77 10.50 -5.17 -4.46
CA ILE A 77 11.39 -5.87 -3.53
C ILE A 77 12.09 -7.01 -4.24
N ASN A 78 11.37 -7.80 -5.03
CA ASN A 78 11.94 -8.89 -5.81
C ASN A 78 12.95 -8.37 -6.84
N GLN A 79 12.67 -7.25 -7.50
CA GLN A 79 13.61 -6.61 -8.41
C GLN A 79 14.89 -6.18 -7.69
N TYR A 80 14.77 -5.66 -6.47
CA TYR A 80 15.93 -5.31 -5.66
C TYR A 80 16.79 -6.54 -5.38
N HIS A 81 16.18 -7.66 -4.99
CA HIS A 81 16.91 -8.90 -4.71
C HIS A 81 17.61 -9.43 -5.97
N GLU A 82 16.99 -9.31 -7.13
CA GLU A 82 17.61 -9.72 -8.39
C GLU A 82 18.83 -8.86 -8.72
N ILE A 83 18.73 -7.56 -8.49
CA ILE A 83 19.86 -6.63 -8.71
C ILE A 83 20.98 -6.96 -7.74
N GLU A 84 20.68 -7.18 -6.47
CA GLU A 84 21.63 -7.54 -5.42
C GLU A 84 22.33 -8.85 -5.74
N LYS A 85 21.57 -9.87 -6.16
CA LYS A 85 22.09 -11.18 -6.54
C LYS A 85 23.03 -11.09 -7.72
N ALA A 86 22.67 -10.32 -8.75
CA ALA A 86 23.51 -10.10 -9.92
C ALA A 86 24.83 -9.43 -9.54
N SER A 87 24.78 -8.42 -8.66
CA SER A 87 25.98 -7.72 -8.17
C SER A 87 26.88 -8.66 -7.37
N SER A 88 26.31 -9.50 -6.51
CA SER A 88 27.06 -10.47 -5.71
C SER A 88 27.73 -11.52 -6.58
N ALA A 89 27.01 -12.06 -7.56
CA ALA A 89 27.56 -13.04 -8.51
C ALA A 89 28.72 -12.45 -9.31
N LYS A 90 28.58 -11.21 -9.79
CA LYS A 90 29.64 -10.51 -10.53
C LYS A 90 30.85 -10.28 -9.65
N PHE A 91 30.65 -9.94 -8.39
CA PHE A 91 31.71 -9.71 -7.43
C PHE A 91 32.44 -11.02 -7.09
N GLY A 92 31.69 -12.13 -6.93
CA GLY A 92 32.23 -13.45 -6.70
C GLY A 92 33.11 -13.94 -7.85
N ASP A 93 32.68 -13.72 -9.08
CA ASP A 93 33.44 -14.06 -10.28
C ASP A 93 34.80 -13.35 -10.32
N ARG A 94 34.83 -12.07 -9.95
CA ARG A 94 36.07 -11.31 -9.86
C ARG A 94 37.00 -11.86 -8.82
N THR A 95 36.46 -12.27 -7.69
CA THR A 95 37.24 -12.84 -6.58
C THR A 95 37.84 -14.18 -6.99
N ASP A 96 37.06 -15.01 -7.67
CA ASP A 96 37.52 -16.34 -8.13
C ASP A 96 38.62 -16.24 -9.18
N ASN A 97 38.64 -15.18 -9.94
CA ASN A 97 39.63 -14.95 -10.99
C ASN A 97 40.89 -14.25 -10.49
N ALA A 98 40.89 -13.82 -9.27
CA ALA A 98 42.06 -13.20 -8.66
C ALA A 98 43.03 -14.24 -8.12
#